data_16a3e92c443d8334f0c8633798940c84
#
_entry.id   16a3e92c443d8334f0c8633798940c84
#
_cell.length_a   1.000
_cell.length_b   1.000
_cell.length_c   1.000
_cell.angle_alpha   90.00
_cell.angle_beta   90.00
_cell.angle_gamma   90.00
#
_symmetry.space_group_name_H-M   'P 1'
#
loop_
_entity.id
_entity.type
_entity.pdbx_description
1 polymer ?
#
loop_
_entity_poly.entity_id
_entity_poly.type
_entity_poly.pdbx_seq_one_letter_code
_entity_poly.pdbx_strand_id
1 'polypeptide(L)'
;MSAWSIDQARKTYSIPHWASGYFDVDAAGRMVVRPQGAGGPAIALADVVDDALGQGANMPMLVRFPDILGDRLAALQSAFAQAQADWEYTGGYTAVYPIKVNQHRGVAGTLASHAGEGFGLEAGSKPELMAVLALSRPGGLVVCNGYKDREYIRLALIGRKLGMNVFIVVEKPSELKLVMEESKALGVEPVLGVRMRLASLGAGKWQNSGGDKAKFGLSPRQLLDLWKSLRDAGMGDALKLLHFHMGSQISNVRDIARGMREATRYFIELSKLGADIDYVDVGGGLGIDYEGTRSRSYNSVNYSMGQYASSIVQPLADACAEAGLRQPRIVTECGRAMTAHHAVLVANVSEVEAAPEGRVPDLHDDEPPVVRHLRELHAELDERPAVELFHEAAHHHAEGLSLYALGQLDLVHRARIDDLFYAIAHAVKARLTYDEKSHRPLLDELNERLVDKYFVNFSVFESMPDVWAIDQVFPIVPIERLDEAPARRGTIADLTCDSDGKIDSYVENEDLDSSLPLHELRPGESYRLGFFLVGAYQEILGDIHNLFGDTDAIEAKVEGDGYSIVQQRRGDTTDVMLDYVGYALDDLRASYDAKVAAAKLPADESARLREALEAGLTGYTYLDDSPLE
;
A
#
# COMPACT_ATOMS: atom_id res chain seq x y z
N MET A 1 -12.35 30.17 -15.67
CA MET A 1 -11.44 29.17 -15.06
C MET A 1 -10.08 29.82 -14.90
N SER A 2 -9.43 29.71 -13.73
CA SER A 2 -8.04 30.15 -13.56
C SER A 2 -7.14 29.33 -14.51
N ALA A 3 -6.09 29.95 -15.05
CA ALA A 3 -5.10 29.21 -15.84
C ALA A 3 -4.47 28.09 -14.99
N TRP A 4 -4.16 26.94 -15.60
CA TRP A 4 -3.48 25.86 -14.92
C TRP A 4 -2.13 26.31 -14.35
N SER A 5 -1.75 25.80 -13.21
CA SER A 5 -0.51 26.14 -12.51
C SER A 5 -0.03 24.97 -11.66
N ILE A 6 1.20 25.00 -11.20
CA ILE A 6 1.77 24.02 -10.28
C ILE A 6 0.90 23.93 -8.98
N ASP A 7 0.38 25.04 -8.48
CA ASP A 7 -0.50 25.02 -7.30
C ASP A 7 -1.85 24.34 -7.61
N GLN A 8 -2.34 24.48 -8.84
CA GLN A 8 -3.51 23.73 -9.26
C GLN A 8 -3.22 22.23 -9.37
N ALA A 9 -2.06 21.83 -9.88
CA ALA A 9 -1.63 20.42 -9.91
C ALA A 9 -1.52 19.84 -8.49
N ARG A 10 -0.85 20.56 -7.57
CA ARG A 10 -0.76 20.16 -6.15
C ARG A 10 -2.15 19.90 -5.54
N LYS A 11 -3.10 20.79 -5.83
CA LYS A 11 -4.47 20.68 -5.32
C LYS A 11 -5.20 19.51 -5.96
N THR A 12 -5.14 19.38 -7.29
CA THR A 12 -5.83 18.33 -8.05
C THR A 12 -5.43 16.95 -7.56
N TYR A 13 -4.13 16.70 -7.38
CA TYR A 13 -3.62 15.41 -6.90
C TYR A 13 -3.48 15.34 -5.37
N SER A 14 -4.04 16.29 -4.62
CA SER A 14 -4.04 16.34 -3.13
C SER A 14 -2.65 16.20 -2.49
N ILE A 15 -1.57 16.55 -3.21
CA ILE A 15 -0.17 16.31 -2.80
C ILE A 15 0.14 16.86 -1.41
N PRO A 16 -0.24 18.11 -1.01
CA PRO A 16 0.09 18.66 0.31
C PRO A 16 -0.46 17.84 1.49
N HIS A 17 -1.45 16.99 1.24
CA HIS A 17 -2.17 16.28 2.29
C HIS A 17 -1.60 14.88 2.56
N TRP A 18 -1.39 14.05 1.53
CA TRP A 18 -0.86 12.70 1.69
C TRP A 18 0.69 12.65 1.72
N ALA A 19 1.36 13.64 1.11
CA ALA A 19 2.82 13.61 0.93
C ALA A 19 3.64 13.79 2.22
N SER A 20 3.04 14.32 3.30
CA SER A 20 3.73 14.59 4.59
C SER A 20 5.03 15.39 4.46
N GLY A 21 5.20 16.18 3.40
CA GLY A 21 6.40 16.98 3.12
C GLY A 21 7.52 16.24 2.38
N TYR A 22 7.35 14.94 2.08
CA TYR A 22 8.34 14.15 1.33
C TYR A 22 8.19 14.27 -0.19
N PHE A 23 7.02 14.64 -0.68
CA PHE A 23 6.74 14.77 -2.12
C PHE A 23 6.17 16.15 -2.43
N ASP A 24 6.55 16.70 -3.59
CA ASP A 24 6.09 17.99 -4.07
C ASP A 24 6.25 18.07 -5.59
N VAL A 25 5.85 19.19 -6.20
CA VAL A 25 6.03 19.48 -7.62
C VAL A 25 6.98 20.67 -7.77
N ASP A 26 8.00 20.54 -8.61
CA ASP A 26 8.93 21.63 -8.94
C ASP A 26 8.34 22.62 -9.96
N ALA A 27 9.09 23.70 -10.23
CA ALA A 27 8.65 24.73 -11.18
C ALA A 27 8.62 24.25 -12.65
N ALA A 28 9.23 23.11 -12.95
CA ALA A 28 9.23 22.49 -14.27
C ALA A 28 8.13 21.41 -14.43
N GLY A 29 7.21 21.32 -13.45
CA GLY A 29 6.12 20.33 -13.50
C GLY A 29 6.54 18.88 -13.24
N ARG A 30 7.66 18.67 -12.54
CA ARG A 30 8.16 17.33 -12.20
C ARG A 30 7.88 17.01 -10.74
N MET A 31 7.50 15.77 -10.46
CA MET A 31 7.45 15.26 -9.09
C MET A 31 8.85 15.26 -8.48
N VAL A 32 8.99 15.87 -7.32
CA VAL A 32 10.23 15.86 -6.53
C VAL A 32 10.04 15.14 -5.20
N VAL A 33 11.09 14.47 -4.78
CA VAL A 33 11.19 13.80 -3.49
C VAL A 33 12.13 14.58 -2.59
N ARG A 34 11.74 14.76 -1.33
CA ARG A 34 12.53 15.41 -0.26
C ARG A 34 12.78 14.39 0.86
N PRO A 35 13.76 13.49 0.72
CA PRO A 35 13.91 12.38 1.64
C PRO A 35 14.21 12.77 3.09
N GLN A 36 14.66 14.00 3.31
CA GLN A 36 14.92 14.59 4.64
C GLN A 36 13.85 15.62 5.05
N GLY A 37 12.66 15.51 4.47
CA GLY A 37 11.56 16.44 4.71
C GLY A 37 11.70 17.79 4.00
N ALA A 38 10.84 18.75 4.34
CA ALA A 38 10.72 20.03 3.64
C ALA A 38 11.99 20.91 3.63
N GLY A 39 12.91 20.68 4.56
CA GLY A 39 14.20 21.42 4.64
C GLY A 39 15.35 20.77 3.88
N GLY A 40 15.17 19.55 3.36
CA GLY A 40 16.20 18.81 2.65
C GLY A 40 16.24 19.11 1.14
N PRO A 41 17.22 18.53 0.42
CA PRO A 41 17.31 18.64 -1.02
C PRO A 41 16.08 18.06 -1.71
N ALA A 42 15.69 18.66 -2.84
CA ALA A 42 14.62 18.16 -3.69
C ALA A 42 15.23 17.39 -4.87
N ILE A 43 14.86 16.14 -5.02
CA ILE A 43 15.33 15.22 -6.04
C ILE A 43 14.19 15.00 -7.02
N ALA A 44 14.36 15.29 -8.32
CA ALA A 44 13.35 14.98 -9.31
C ALA A 44 13.25 13.46 -9.51
N LEU A 45 12.04 12.91 -9.32
CA LEU A 45 11.80 11.46 -9.43
C LEU A 45 12.10 10.96 -10.86
N ALA A 46 11.77 11.76 -11.86
CA ALA A 46 12.07 11.44 -13.26
C ALA A 46 13.58 11.28 -13.51
N ASP A 47 14.42 12.16 -12.95
CA ASP A 47 15.87 12.08 -13.10
C ASP A 47 16.42 10.77 -12.48
N VAL A 48 15.88 10.35 -11.31
CA VAL A 48 16.25 9.07 -10.66
C VAL A 48 15.89 7.87 -11.53
N VAL A 49 14.70 7.91 -12.14
CA VAL A 49 14.24 6.85 -13.05
C VAL A 49 15.12 6.79 -14.30
N ASP A 50 15.40 7.94 -14.93
CA ASP A 50 16.23 8.00 -16.13
C ASP A 50 17.67 7.54 -15.89
N ASP A 51 18.25 7.90 -14.75
CA ASP A 51 19.58 7.43 -14.33
C ASP A 51 19.58 5.90 -14.11
N ALA A 52 18.53 5.37 -13.52
CA ALA A 52 18.40 3.91 -13.31
C ALA A 52 18.26 3.17 -14.65
N LEU A 53 17.41 3.67 -15.55
CA LEU A 53 17.29 3.12 -16.91
C LEU A 53 18.62 3.17 -17.66
N GLY A 54 19.36 4.29 -17.55
CA GLY A 54 20.70 4.43 -18.11
C GLY A 54 21.73 3.45 -17.53
N GLN A 55 21.49 2.91 -16.33
CA GLN A 55 22.28 1.86 -15.69
C GLN A 55 21.74 0.44 -15.95
N GLY A 56 20.73 0.31 -16.81
CA GLY A 56 20.16 -0.97 -17.25
C GLY A 56 19.05 -1.52 -16.36
N ALA A 57 18.39 -0.68 -15.56
CA ALA A 57 17.11 -1.04 -14.95
C ALA A 57 16.00 -1.07 -16.00
N ASN A 58 14.87 -1.73 -15.68
CA ASN A 58 13.69 -1.82 -16.54
C ASN A 58 12.48 -1.17 -15.88
N MET A 59 11.47 -0.84 -16.70
CA MET A 59 10.13 -0.48 -16.21
C MET A 59 9.24 -1.72 -16.13
N PRO A 60 8.32 -1.82 -15.16
CA PRO A 60 8.15 -0.91 -14.02
C PRO A 60 9.28 -1.06 -13.01
N MET A 61 9.46 -0.05 -12.14
CA MET A 61 10.46 -0.11 -11.09
C MET A 61 9.96 0.43 -9.75
N LEU A 62 10.41 -0.17 -8.66
CA LEU A 62 10.19 0.31 -7.31
C LEU A 62 11.36 1.18 -6.87
N VAL A 63 11.11 2.47 -6.67
CA VAL A 63 12.12 3.44 -6.21
C VAL A 63 12.01 3.61 -4.71
N ARG A 64 13.06 3.29 -3.96
CA ARG A 64 13.13 3.44 -2.50
C ARG A 64 14.05 4.60 -2.13
N PHE A 65 13.62 5.36 -1.13
CA PHE A 65 14.38 6.45 -0.50
C PHE A 65 14.65 6.11 0.96
N PRO A 66 15.76 5.41 1.27
CA PRO A 66 16.07 4.95 2.63
C PRO A 66 16.16 6.07 3.66
N ASP A 67 16.54 7.29 3.26
CA ASP A 67 16.62 8.45 4.16
C ASP A 67 15.26 8.78 4.80
N ILE A 68 14.14 8.53 4.08
CA ILE A 68 12.78 8.73 4.62
C ILE A 68 12.52 7.80 5.81
N LEU A 69 13.08 6.59 5.82
CA LEU A 69 12.93 5.65 6.94
C LEU A 69 13.51 6.23 8.23
N GLY A 70 14.72 6.80 8.14
CA GLY A 70 15.39 7.44 9.26
C GLY A 70 14.64 8.67 9.76
N ASP A 71 14.18 9.53 8.85
CA ASP A 71 13.42 10.74 9.17
C ASP A 71 12.07 10.39 9.83
N ARG A 72 11.33 9.39 9.31
CA ARG A 72 10.06 8.92 9.90
C ARG A 72 10.24 8.34 11.30
N LEU A 73 11.32 7.58 11.53
CA LEU A 73 11.66 7.06 12.85
C LEU A 73 11.97 8.21 13.82
N ALA A 74 12.79 9.18 13.40
CA ALA A 74 13.14 10.35 14.21
C ALA A 74 11.90 11.20 14.54
N ALA A 75 11.00 11.39 13.57
CA ALA A 75 9.74 12.12 13.78
C ALA A 75 8.84 11.43 14.81
N LEU A 76 8.73 10.08 14.75
CA LEU A 76 7.97 9.30 15.73
C LEU A 76 8.57 9.41 17.14
N GLN A 77 9.88 9.26 17.26
CA GLN A 77 10.58 9.41 18.54
C GLN A 77 10.43 10.82 19.11
N SER A 78 10.53 11.85 18.28
CA SER A 78 10.34 13.24 18.64
C SER A 78 8.92 13.53 19.16
N ALA A 79 7.90 12.95 18.49
CA ALA A 79 6.50 13.12 18.92
C ALA A 79 6.25 12.52 20.31
N PHE A 80 6.84 11.33 20.58
CA PHE A 80 6.75 10.75 21.92
C PHE A 80 7.56 11.52 22.97
N ALA A 81 8.76 11.99 22.62
CA ALA A 81 9.55 12.84 23.53
C ALA A 81 8.81 14.12 23.93
N GLN A 82 8.14 14.77 22.97
CA GLN A 82 7.32 15.94 23.25
C GLN A 82 6.13 15.59 24.15
N ALA A 83 5.38 14.51 23.83
CA ALA A 83 4.27 14.07 24.65
C ALA A 83 4.70 13.68 26.07
N GLN A 84 5.86 13.06 26.24
CA GLN A 84 6.44 12.75 27.56
C GLN A 84 6.76 14.04 28.37
N ALA A 85 7.30 15.06 27.70
CA ALA A 85 7.57 16.34 28.33
C ALA A 85 6.27 17.05 28.74
N ASP A 86 5.25 17.06 27.88
CA ASP A 86 3.96 17.72 28.11
C ASP A 86 3.19 17.10 29.29
N TRP A 87 3.35 15.79 29.52
CA TRP A 87 2.64 15.04 30.57
C TRP A 87 3.54 14.59 31.74
N GLU A 88 4.73 15.17 31.87
CA GLU A 88 5.71 14.84 32.92
C GLU A 88 5.97 13.31 33.04
N TYR A 89 6.01 12.62 31.89
CA TYR A 89 6.18 11.18 31.82
C TYR A 89 7.65 10.79 31.80
N THR A 90 8.08 10.02 32.79
CA THR A 90 9.49 9.64 33.00
C THR A 90 9.79 8.18 32.63
N GLY A 91 8.79 7.37 32.28
CA GLY A 91 8.91 5.95 32.00
C GLY A 91 9.73 5.62 30.75
N GLY A 92 9.88 6.60 29.84
CA GLY A 92 10.63 6.45 28.60
C GLY A 92 9.81 5.84 27.47
N TYR A 93 10.39 5.84 26.27
CA TYR A 93 9.77 5.35 25.04
C TYR A 93 10.74 4.50 24.21
N THR A 94 10.24 3.50 23.50
CA THR A 94 10.98 2.70 22.52
C THR A 94 10.09 2.45 21.31
N ALA A 95 10.54 2.86 20.13
CA ALA A 95 9.92 2.48 18.87
C ALA A 95 10.37 1.07 18.49
N VAL A 96 9.43 0.18 18.17
CA VAL A 96 9.72 -1.16 17.66
C VAL A 96 9.23 -1.26 16.24
N TYR A 97 10.08 -1.73 15.34
CA TYR A 97 9.71 -1.99 13.96
C TYR A 97 9.27 -3.44 13.77
N PRO A 98 7.99 -3.70 13.49
CA PRO A 98 7.52 -5.03 13.14
C PRO A 98 7.93 -5.34 11.69
N ILE A 99 8.87 -6.29 11.52
CA ILE A 99 9.46 -6.48 10.19
C ILE A 99 8.48 -7.03 9.16
N LYS A 100 7.36 -7.61 9.60
CA LYS A 100 6.26 -8.05 8.70
C LYS A 100 5.71 -6.96 7.78
N VAL A 101 5.89 -5.70 8.13
CA VAL A 101 5.43 -4.56 7.32
C VAL A 101 6.25 -4.41 6.03
N ASN A 102 7.55 -4.69 6.11
CA ASN A 102 8.44 -4.88 4.97
C ASN A 102 9.72 -5.57 5.47
N GLN A 103 9.88 -6.87 5.15
CA GLN A 103 11.02 -7.68 5.58
C GLN A 103 12.27 -7.45 4.72
N HIS A 104 12.19 -6.65 3.66
CA HIS A 104 13.33 -6.39 2.80
C HIS A 104 14.52 -5.90 3.64
N ARG A 105 15.71 -6.48 3.39
CA ARG A 105 16.92 -6.19 4.19
C ARG A 105 17.29 -4.70 4.16
N GLY A 106 17.11 -4.03 3.03
CA GLY A 106 17.35 -2.57 2.87
C GLY A 106 16.47 -1.76 3.82
N VAL A 107 15.23 -2.17 4.04
CA VAL A 107 14.28 -1.49 4.94
C VAL A 107 14.60 -1.80 6.42
N ALA A 108 14.55 -3.07 6.80
CA ALA A 108 14.76 -3.48 8.19
C ALA A 108 16.19 -3.14 8.67
N GLY A 109 17.20 -3.33 7.82
CA GLY A 109 18.60 -3.00 8.11
C GLY A 109 18.85 -1.50 8.23
N THR A 110 18.22 -0.68 7.37
CA THR A 110 18.32 0.78 7.46
C THR A 110 17.72 1.28 8.77
N LEU A 111 16.51 0.86 9.13
CA LEU A 111 15.89 1.22 10.40
C LEU A 111 16.77 0.77 11.60
N ALA A 112 17.28 -0.47 11.57
CA ALA A 112 18.18 -0.97 12.61
C ALA A 112 19.49 -0.18 12.71
N SER A 113 20.01 0.35 11.61
CA SER A 113 21.26 1.14 11.60
C SER A 113 21.08 2.58 12.11
N HIS A 114 19.93 3.20 11.88
CA HIS A 114 19.60 4.54 12.38
C HIS A 114 19.21 4.54 13.85
N ALA A 115 19.00 3.37 14.42
CA ALA A 115 18.47 3.20 15.75
C ALA A 115 19.53 3.42 16.84
N GLY A 116 19.26 4.42 17.67
CA GLY A 116 19.89 4.60 18.99
C GLY A 116 19.39 3.60 20.04
N GLU A 117 19.54 3.92 21.33
CA GLU A 117 19.08 3.06 22.44
C GLU A 117 17.55 2.91 22.54
N GLY A 118 16.77 3.78 21.87
CA GLY A 118 15.30 3.82 21.92
C GLY A 118 14.62 3.07 20.77
N PHE A 119 15.20 1.97 20.25
CA PHE A 119 14.65 1.22 19.13
C PHE A 119 14.74 -0.29 19.33
N GLY A 120 13.79 -1.02 18.75
CA GLY A 120 13.75 -2.48 18.74
C GLY A 120 13.14 -3.04 17.47
N LEU A 121 13.15 -4.35 17.34
CA LEU A 121 12.55 -5.10 16.24
C LEU A 121 11.51 -6.10 16.76
N GLU A 122 10.46 -6.36 15.97
CA GLU A 122 9.44 -7.37 16.28
C GLU A 122 9.43 -8.45 15.21
N ALA A 123 9.24 -9.70 15.63
CA ALA A 123 9.06 -10.85 14.77
C ALA A 123 7.79 -11.62 15.12
N GLY A 124 7.01 -11.98 14.09
CA GLY A 124 5.77 -12.78 14.21
C GLY A 124 5.89 -14.22 13.69
N SER A 125 7.06 -14.62 13.15
CA SER A 125 7.33 -15.96 12.63
C SER A 125 8.78 -16.39 12.83
N LYS A 126 9.11 -17.69 12.65
CA LYS A 126 10.49 -18.18 12.76
C LYS A 126 11.44 -17.53 11.73
N PRO A 127 11.12 -17.45 10.44
CA PRO A 127 11.98 -16.77 9.47
C PRO A 127 12.23 -15.31 9.84
N GLU A 128 11.20 -14.59 10.28
CA GLU A 128 11.34 -13.21 10.76
C GLU A 128 12.23 -13.12 11.98
N LEU A 129 12.07 -14.03 12.95
CA LEU A 129 12.94 -14.07 14.14
C LEU A 129 14.41 -14.30 13.77
N MET A 130 14.71 -15.16 12.81
CA MET A 130 16.08 -15.37 12.32
C MET A 130 16.67 -14.09 11.74
N ALA A 131 15.90 -13.34 10.94
CA ALA A 131 16.32 -12.05 10.40
C ALA A 131 16.52 -11.02 11.52
N VAL A 132 15.58 -10.93 12.47
CA VAL A 132 15.63 -10.01 13.62
C VAL A 132 16.85 -10.29 14.50
N LEU A 133 17.12 -11.55 14.82
CA LEU A 133 18.31 -11.91 15.61
C LEU A 133 19.62 -11.55 14.90
N ALA A 134 19.66 -11.66 13.57
CA ALA A 134 20.84 -11.26 12.78
C ALA A 134 21.04 -9.74 12.71
N LEU A 135 19.96 -8.96 12.71
CA LEU A 135 20.00 -7.49 12.66
C LEU A 135 20.16 -6.83 14.03
N SER A 136 19.72 -7.52 15.09
CA SER A 136 19.74 -6.97 16.44
C SER A 136 21.15 -6.97 17.04
N ARG A 137 21.50 -5.89 17.72
CA ARG A 137 22.74 -5.78 18.49
C ARG A 137 22.57 -6.30 19.93
N PRO A 138 23.63 -6.64 20.63
CA PRO A 138 23.57 -6.92 22.07
C PRO A 138 22.90 -5.76 22.82
N GLY A 139 22.01 -6.09 23.77
CA GLY A 139 21.16 -5.12 24.48
C GLY A 139 19.95 -4.60 23.68
N GLY A 140 19.86 -4.87 22.39
CA GLY A 140 18.75 -4.47 21.55
C GLY A 140 17.44 -5.13 21.97
N LEU A 141 16.33 -4.38 21.90
CA LEU A 141 14.99 -4.87 22.19
C LEU A 141 14.47 -5.74 21.05
N VAL A 142 13.99 -6.94 21.37
CA VAL A 142 13.32 -7.86 20.44
C VAL A 142 11.99 -8.27 21.03
N VAL A 143 10.91 -8.04 20.30
CA VAL A 143 9.55 -8.46 20.67
C VAL A 143 9.15 -9.67 19.83
N CYS A 144 8.79 -10.77 20.47
CA CYS A 144 8.40 -12.02 19.85
C CYS A 144 6.88 -12.21 19.95
N ASN A 145 6.17 -11.81 18.91
CA ASN A 145 4.72 -11.98 18.75
C ASN A 145 4.37 -13.21 17.89
N GLY A 146 3.09 -13.35 17.53
CA GLY A 146 2.60 -14.36 16.62
C GLY A 146 2.54 -15.77 17.18
N TYR A 147 2.29 -16.75 16.31
CA TYR A 147 2.19 -18.16 16.68
C TYR A 147 3.57 -18.73 16.99
N LYS A 148 3.73 -19.32 18.19
CA LYS A 148 5.00 -19.85 18.68
C LYS A 148 4.93 -21.36 18.88
N ASP A 149 5.79 -22.06 18.18
CA ASP A 149 6.11 -23.46 18.49
C ASP A 149 7.34 -23.56 19.40
N ARG A 150 7.73 -24.77 19.75
CA ARG A 150 8.89 -25.05 20.61
C ARG A 150 10.18 -24.51 20.05
N GLU A 151 10.40 -24.61 18.75
CA GLU A 151 11.61 -24.14 18.09
C GLU A 151 11.70 -22.62 18.10
N TYR A 152 10.59 -21.91 17.81
CA TYR A 152 10.52 -20.45 17.90
C TYR A 152 10.92 -19.96 19.30
N ILE A 153 10.33 -20.57 20.35
CA ILE A 153 10.62 -20.22 21.75
C ILE A 153 12.09 -20.49 22.08
N ARG A 154 12.65 -21.60 21.62
CA ARG A 154 14.05 -21.94 21.79
C ARG A 154 14.97 -20.90 21.15
N LEU A 155 14.68 -20.45 19.92
CA LEU A 155 15.44 -19.42 19.22
C LEU A 155 15.36 -18.07 19.96
N ALA A 156 14.19 -17.69 20.46
CA ALA A 156 14.02 -16.49 21.26
C ALA A 156 14.87 -16.52 22.54
N LEU A 157 14.90 -17.65 23.25
CA LEU A 157 15.75 -17.84 24.44
C LEU A 157 17.26 -17.86 24.10
N ILE A 158 17.63 -18.38 22.93
CA ILE A 158 19.01 -18.28 22.42
C ILE A 158 19.37 -16.81 22.19
N GLY A 159 18.48 -16.01 21.59
CA GLY A 159 18.68 -14.56 21.46
C GLY A 159 18.98 -13.87 22.80
N ARG A 160 18.25 -14.23 23.86
CA ARG A 160 18.57 -13.77 25.23
C ARG A 160 19.96 -14.19 25.69
N LYS A 161 20.32 -15.45 25.45
CA LYS A 161 21.65 -15.97 25.82
C LYS A 161 22.77 -15.27 25.08
N LEU A 162 22.51 -14.75 23.89
CA LEU A 162 23.42 -13.93 23.08
C LEU A 162 23.44 -12.46 23.49
N GLY A 163 22.71 -12.09 24.55
CA GLY A 163 22.76 -10.75 25.15
C GLY A 163 21.72 -9.75 24.60
N MET A 164 20.77 -10.19 23.81
CA MET A 164 19.63 -9.35 23.36
C MET A 164 18.54 -9.27 24.44
N ASN A 165 17.80 -8.17 24.48
CA ASN A 165 16.66 -8.00 25.37
C ASN A 165 15.38 -8.53 24.70
N VAL A 166 15.17 -9.86 24.76
CA VAL A 166 14.08 -10.55 24.07
C VAL A 166 12.89 -10.74 24.99
N PHE A 167 11.73 -10.23 24.57
CA PHE A 167 10.42 -10.46 25.20
C PHE A 167 9.64 -11.51 24.42
N ILE A 168 9.29 -12.62 25.08
CA ILE A 168 8.38 -13.62 24.50
C ILE A 168 6.96 -13.25 24.93
N VAL A 169 6.17 -12.73 23.99
CA VAL A 169 4.78 -12.31 24.27
C VAL A 169 3.85 -13.49 24.19
N VAL A 170 3.33 -13.91 25.33
CA VAL A 170 2.35 -15.01 25.40
C VAL A 170 1.00 -14.54 24.88
N GLU A 171 0.54 -15.16 23.81
CA GLU A 171 -0.73 -14.86 23.14
C GLU A 171 -1.77 -15.99 23.28
N LYS A 172 -1.33 -17.17 23.74
CA LYS A 172 -2.15 -18.36 24.01
C LYS A 172 -1.70 -19.07 25.29
N PRO A 173 -2.63 -19.63 26.08
CA PRO A 173 -2.28 -20.31 27.35
C PRO A 173 -1.27 -21.45 27.20
N SER A 174 -1.30 -22.16 26.05
CA SER A 174 -0.39 -23.29 25.78
C SER A 174 1.08 -22.90 25.63
N GLU A 175 1.37 -21.64 25.27
CA GLU A 175 2.73 -21.16 25.04
C GLU A 175 3.54 -21.10 26.35
N LEU A 176 2.91 -20.75 27.47
CA LEU A 176 3.60 -20.65 28.76
C LEU A 176 4.31 -21.94 29.13
N LYS A 177 3.63 -23.09 28.95
CA LYS A 177 4.24 -24.41 29.26
C LYS A 177 5.50 -24.65 28.42
N LEU A 178 5.45 -24.34 27.13
CA LEU A 178 6.61 -24.49 26.23
C LEU A 178 7.75 -23.58 26.64
N VAL A 179 7.45 -22.33 27.02
CA VAL A 179 8.49 -21.40 27.52
C VAL A 179 9.17 -21.94 28.77
N MET A 180 8.42 -22.43 29.75
CA MET A 180 8.96 -22.99 30.99
C MET A 180 9.85 -24.23 30.73
N GLU A 181 9.43 -25.12 29.82
CA GLU A 181 10.19 -26.30 29.45
C GLU A 181 11.51 -25.95 28.76
N GLU A 182 11.48 -25.08 27.74
CA GLU A 182 12.66 -24.67 26.99
C GLU A 182 13.62 -23.79 27.83
N SER A 183 13.09 -22.91 28.66
CA SER A 183 13.84 -22.11 29.61
C SER A 183 14.68 -23.02 30.54
N LYS A 184 14.05 -24.04 31.11
CA LYS A 184 14.73 -25.02 31.95
C LYS A 184 15.79 -25.82 31.18
N ALA A 185 15.45 -26.24 29.94
CA ALA A 185 16.36 -27.04 29.11
C ALA A 185 17.62 -26.25 28.69
N LEU A 186 17.48 -24.96 28.42
CA LEU A 186 18.60 -24.09 28.04
C LEU A 186 19.32 -23.43 29.21
N GLY A 187 18.76 -23.48 30.44
CA GLY A 187 19.25 -22.76 31.59
C GLY A 187 19.24 -21.23 31.38
N VAL A 188 18.20 -20.71 30.78
CA VAL A 188 18.01 -19.28 30.47
C VAL A 188 16.69 -18.80 31.06
N GLU A 189 16.73 -17.78 31.90
CA GLU A 189 15.50 -17.16 32.42
C GLU A 189 14.80 -16.37 31.34
N PRO A 190 13.51 -16.64 31.05
CA PRO A 190 12.76 -15.90 30.06
C PRO A 190 12.37 -14.52 30.58
N VAL A 191 12.21 -13.55 29.69
CA VAL A 191 11.44 -12.33 29.95
C VAL A 191 10.15 -12.41 29.13
N LEU A 192 9.03 -12.27 29.81
CA LEU A 192 7.72 -12.51 29.23
C LEU A 192 6.96 -11.20 29.04
N GLY A 193 6.28 -11.14 27.93
CA GLY A 193 5.14 -10.29 27.73
C GLY A 193 3.87 -11.12 27.78
N VAL A 194 2.74 -10.45 27.96
CA VAL A 194 1.41 -11.07 27.81
C VAL A 194 0.55 -10.17 26.96
N ARG A 195 -0.10 -10.74 25.94
CA ARG A 195 -1.06 -10.01 25.10
C ARG A 195 -2.46 -10.08 25.71
N MET A 196 -2.99 -8.91 26.04
CA MET A 196 -4.36 -8.76 26.49
C MET A 196 -5.31 -8.69 25.30
N ARG A 197 -6.50 -9.24 25.47
CA ARG A 197 -7.61 -9.01 24.56
C ARG A 197 -8.45 -7.87 25.10
N LEU A 198 -8.46 -6.73 24.42
CA LEU A 198 -9.30 -5.59 24.79
C LEU A 198 -10.73 -5.82 24.28
N ALA A 199 -11.71 -5.39 25.07
CA ALA A 199 -13.11 -5.35 24.67
C ALA A 199 -13.41 -4.15 23.75
N SER A 200 -12.60 -3.09 23.84
CA SER A 200 -12.69 -1.91 22.98
C SER A 200 -12.31 -2.27 21.54
N LEU A 201 -13.27 -2.16 20.61
CA LEU A 201 -13.06 -2.39 19.19
C LEU A 201 -12.72 -1.06 18.49
N GLY A 202 -11.68 -1.05 17.66
CA GLY A 202 -11.46 0.00 16.68
C GLY A 202 -12.51 -0.08 15.56
N ALA A 203 -12.84 1.04 14.92
CA ALA A 203 -13.64 1.06 13.70
C ALA A 203 -12.74 0.85 12.48
N GLY A 204 -13.18 0.07 11.47
CA GLY A 204 -12.44 -0.14 10.22
C GLY A 204 -12.36 -1.60 9.76
N LYS A 205 -11.72 -1.86 8.62
CA LYS A 205 -11.55 -3.21 8.04
C LYS A 205 -10.81 -4.19 8.99
N TRP A 206 -10.03 -3.67 9.92
CA TRP A 206 -9.23 -4.43 10.90
C TRP A 206 -9.90 -4.60 12.27
N GLN A 207 -11.22 -4.42 12.37
CA GLN A 207 -12.00 -4.53 13.62
C GLN A 207 -11.83 -5.86 14.35
N ASN A 208 -11.50 -6.93 13.64
CA ASN A 208 -11.35 -8.28 14.21
C ASN A 208 -10.04 -8.50 15.01
N SER A 209 -9.20 -7.46 15.15
CA SER A 209 -7.95 -7.54 15.95
C SER A 209 -8.19 -7.48 17.46
N GLY A 210 -9.39 -7.06 17.90
CA GLY A 210 -9.84 -6.99 19.29
C GLY A 210 -11.16 -7.72 19.54
N GLY A 211 -11.64 -7.70 20.79
CA GLY A 211 -12.90 -8.33 21.22
C GLY A 211 -12.82 -9.86 21.26
N ASP A 212 -13.96 -10.49 21.53
CA ASP A 212 -14.05 -11.95 21.75
C ASP A 212 -13.68 -12.81 20.54
N LYS A 213 -13.75 -12.24 19.33
CA LYS A 213 -13.39 -12.92 18.07
C LYS A 213 -11.92 -12.76 17.68
N ALA A 214 -11.11 -12.03 18.46
CA ALA A 214 -9.71 -11.83 18.16
C ALA A 214 -8.96 -13.18 18.09
N LYS A 215 -8.13 -13.35 17.04
CA LYS A 215 -7.33 -14.55 16.81
C LYS A 215 -6.33 -14.81 17.95
N PHE A 216 -5.81 -13.74 18.55
CA PHE A 216 -4.78 -13.77 19.57
C PHE A 216 -5.15 -12.94 20.81
N GLY A 217 -4.46 -13.23 21.91
CA GLY A 217 -4.58 -12.51 23.17
C GLY A 217 -5.41 -13.29 24.20
N LEU A 218 -5.10 -13.06 25.46
CA LEU A 218 -5.70 -13.71 26.61
C LEU A 218 -6.93 -12.95 27.08
N SER A 219 -7.97 -13.70 27.45
CA SER A 219 -9.11 -13.16 28.20
C SER A 219 -8.67 -12.81 29.63
N PRO A 220 -9.44 -11.99 30.38
CA PRO A 220 -9.14 -11.67 31.77
C PRO A 220 -8.93 -12.92 32.64
N ARG A 221 -9.74 -13.95 32.44
CA ARG A 221 -9.60 -15.22 33.17
C ARG A 221 -8.28 -15.92 32.86
N GLN A 222 -7.94 -16.03 31.57
CA GLN A 222 -6.68 -16.66 31.14
C GLN A 222 -5.45 -15.88 31.60
N LEU A 223 -5.53 -14.56 31.66
CA LEU A 223 -4.47 -13.69 32.19
C LEU A 223 -4.24 -13.96 33.69
N LEU A 224 -5.30 -14.03 34.48
CA LEU A 224 -5.20 -14.36 35.90
C LEU A 224 -4.65 -15.77 36.13
N ASP A 225 -5.06 -16.76 35.35
CA ASP A 225 -4.56 -18.13 35.44
C ASP A 225 -3.06 -18.20 35.06
N LEU A 226 -2.62 -17.44 34.03
CA LEU A 226 -1.21 -17.30 33.65
C LEU A 226 -0.40 -16.68 34.81
N TRP A 227 -0.87 -15.55 35.36
CA TRP A 227 -0.21 -14.87 36.47
C TRP A 227 -0.07 -15.78 37.69
N LYS A 228 -1.14 -16.52 38.03
CA LYS A 228 -1.11 -17.51 39.11
C LYS A 228 -0.07 -18.60 38.82
N SER A 229 -0.02 -19.13 37.60
CA SER A 229 0.93 -20.20 37.23
C SER A 229 2.37 -19.74 37.31
N LEU A 230 2.68 -18.49 36.93
CA LEU A 230 4.02 -17.91 37.07
C LEU A 230 4.42 -17.76 38.53
N ARG A 231 3.52 -17.28 39.39
CA ARG A 231 3.78 -17.16 40.82
C ARG A 231 3.99 -18.51 41.49
N ASP A 232 3.13 -19.49 41.20
CA ASP A 232 3.23 -20.84 41.77
C ASP A 232 4.56 -21.54 41.36
N ALA A 233 5.11 -21.18 40.18
CA ALA A 233 6.39 -21.65 39.68
C ALA A 233 7.59 -20.84 40.18
N GLY A 234 7.38 -19.78 40.97
CA GLY A 234 8.44 -18.88 41.42
C GLY A 234 9.04 -18.00 40.31
N MET A 235 8.28 -17.83 39.21
CA MET A 235 8.69 -17.07 38.01
C MET A 235 7.92 -15.75 37.86
N GLY A 236 7.36 -15.20 38.94
CA GLY A 236 6.58 -13.94 38.84
C GLY A 236 7.38 -12.78 38.25
N ASP A 237 8.66 -12.71 38.57
CA ASP A 237 9.55 -11.65 38.05
C ASP A 237 9.84 -11.77 36.53
N ALA A 238 9.49 -12.87 35.90
CA ALA A 238 9.61 -13.03 34.45
C ALA A 238 8.63 -12.19 33.65
N LEU A 239 7.46 -11.87 34.20
CA LEU A 239 6.44 -11.07 33.52
C LEU A 239 6.77 -9.58 33.64
N LYS A 240 7.23 -8.97 32.54
CA LYS A 240 7.71 -7.58 32.49
C LYS A 240 6.98 -6.71 31.47
N LEU A 241 6.27 -7.28 30.51
CA LEU A 241 5.64 -6.54 29.44
C LEU A 241 4.15 -6.87 29.33
N LEU A 242 3.34 -5.82 29.20
CA LEU A 242 1.92 -5.92 28.90
C LEU A 242 1.70 -5.43 27.48
N HIS A 243 1.18 -6.30 26.61
CA HIS A 243 0.97 -6.00 25.18
C HIS A 243 -0.51 -6.04 24.83
N PHE A 244 -0.89 -5.17 23.91
CA PHE A 244 -2.18 -5.22 23.23
C PHE A 244 -2.06 -4.62 21.82
N HIS A 245 -3.00 -4.96 20.95
CA HIS A 245 -3.06 -4.42 19.61
C HIS A 245 -4.50 -4.13 19.22
N MET A 246 -4.80 -2.88 18.91
CA MET A 246 -6.16 -2.41 18.60
C MET A 246 -6.54 -2.54 17.13
N GLY A 247 -5.59 -2.85 16.27
CA GLY A 247 -5.74 -2.96 14.81
C GLY A 247 -4.71 -2.13 14.04
N SER A 248 -4.66 -2.33 12.74
CA SER A 248 -3.84 -1.53 11.82
C SER A 248 -4.65 -0.33 11.32
N GLN A 249 -3.98 0.74 10.87
CA GLN A 249 -4.61 1.87 10.19
C GLN A 249 -5.84 2.42 10.97
N ILE A 250 -5.63 2.80 12.24
CA ILE A 250 -6.73 3.35 13.07
C ILE A 250 -7.02 4.77 12.60
N SER A 251 -8.20 5.00 12.02
CA SER A 251 -8.56 6.28 11.41
C SER A 251 -8.96 7.38 12.41
N ASN A 252 -9.33 6.99 13.63
CA ASN A 252 -9.90 7.92 14.62
C ASN A 252 -9.13 7.88 15.94
N VAL A 253 -8.56 9.02 16.35
CA VAL A 253 -7.82 9.16 17.62
C VAL A 253 -8.64 8.80 18.86
N ARG A 254 -9.98 8.94 18.82
CA ARG A 254 -10.86 8.56 19.93
C ARG A 254 -10.85 7.06 20.23
N ASP A 255 -10.62 6.24 19.23
CA ASP A 255 -10.56 4.79 19.40
C ASP A 255 -9.25 4.40 20.10
N ILE A 256 -8.14 5.09 19.79
CA ILE A 256 -6.87 4.96 20.50
C ILE A 256 -7.05 5.30 21.98
N ALA A 257 -7.63 6.47 22.28
CA ALA A 257 -7.88 6.92 23.66
C ALA A 257 -8.82 5.97 24.43
N ARG A 258 -9.79 5.33 23.74
CA ARG A 258 -10.67 4.33 24.35
C ARG A 258 -9.92 3.04 24.71
N GLY A 259 -9.11 2.51 23.78
CA GLY A 259 -8.29 1.33 24.02
C GLY A 259 -7.25 1.56 25.12
N MET A 260 -6.64 2.73 25.16
CA MET A 260 -5.70 3.10 26.23
C MET A 260 -6.35 3.13 27.61
N ARG A 261 -7.58 3.66 27.76
CA ARG A 261 -8.29 3.62 29.05
C ARG A 261 -8.54 2.20 29.55
N GLU A 262 -8.86 1.27 28.67
CA GLU A 262 -9.01 -0.14 29.05
C GLU A 262 -7.65 -0.76 29.40
N ALA A 263 -6.63 -0.54 28.59
CA ALA A 263 -5.29 -1.09 28.80
C ALA A 263 -4.65 -0.60 30.12
N THR A 264 -4.80 0.67 30.46
CA THR A 264 -4.31 1.21 31.74
C THR A 264 -5.00 0.57 32.95
N ARG A 265 -6.26 0.16 32.82
CA ARG A 265 -6.94 -0.61 33.90
C ARG A 265 -6.28 -1.99 34.09
N TYR A 266 -5.95 -2.69 33.00
CA TYR A 266 -5.21 -3.97 33.12
C TYR A 266 -3.86 -3.78 33.80
N PHE A 267 -3.10 -2.75 33.42
CA PHE A 267 -1.82 -2.42 34.03
C PHE A 267 -1.94 -2.19 35.54
N ILE A 268 -2.90 -1.34 35.96
CA ILE A 268 -3.13 -1.05 37.39
C ILE A 268 -3.52 -2.32 38.15
N GLU A 269 -4.49 -3.08 37.64
CA GLU A 269 -5.00 -4.26 38.37
C GLU A 269 -3.94 -5.37 38.47
N LEU A 270 -3.12 -5.60 37.43
CA LEU A 270 -2.00 -6.54 37.52
C LEU A 270 -0.94 -6.07 38.51
N SER A 271 -0.63 -4.79 38.54
CA SER A 271 0.31 -4.21 39.52
C SER A 271 -0.20 -4.38 40.96
N LYS A 272 -1.50 -4.20 41.21
CA LYS A 272 -2.13 -4.49 42.53
C LYS A 272 -2.05 -5.94 42.93
N LEU A 273 -2.04 -6.86 41.95
CA LEU A 273 -1.85 -8.30 42.18
C LEU A 273 -0.37 -8.68 42.39
N GLY A 274 0.52 -7.71 42.37
CA GLY A 274 1.96 -7.86 42.62
C GLY A 274 2.81 -8.14 41.38
N ALA A 275 2.29 -7.93 40.16
CA ALA A 275 3.09 -7.99 38.95
C ALA A 275 3.92 -6.70 38.81
N ASP A 276 5.22 -6.85 38.58
CA ASP A 276 6.15 -5.74 38.35
C ASP A 276 6.37 -5.53 36.85
N ILE A 277 5.42 -4.82 36.24
CA ILE A 277 5.40 -4.56 34.80
C ILE A 277 6.30 -3.35 34.49
N ASP A 278 7.32 -3.58 33.68
CA ASP A 278 8.30 -2.56 33.26
C ASP A 278 7.92 -1.89 31.93
N TYR A 279 7.16 -2.58 31.06
CA TYR A 279 6.86 -2.16 29.70
C TYR A 279 5.38 -2.27 29.40
N VAL A 280 4.83 -1.26 28.73
CA VAL A 280 3.49 -1.30 28.10
C VAL A 280 3.67 -1.12 26.61
N ASP A 281 3.44 -2.20 25.87
CA ASP A 281 3.49 -2.24 24.42
C ASP A 281 2.07 -2.08 23.86
N VAL A 282 1.82 -0.95 23.23
CA VAL A 282 0.51 -0.58 22.71
C VAL A 282 0.27 -1.13 21.29
N GLY A 283 1.22 -1.91 20.77
CA GLY A 283 1.19 -2.40 19.40
C GLY A 283 1.32 -1.29 18.37
N GLY A 284 0.78 -1.54 17.20
CA GLY A 284 0.73 -0.57 16.11
C GLY A 284 -0.54 0.28 16.11
N GLY A 285 -0.97 0.65 14.92
CA GLY A 285 -2.23 1.34 14.69
C GLY A 285 -2.11 2.79 14.27
N LEU A 286 -0.94 3.43 14.42
CA LEU A 286 -0.67 4.74 13.82
C LEU A 286 -0.86 4.62 12.30
N GLY A 287 -1.91 5.27 11.78
CA GLY A 287 -2.29 5.20 10.39
C GLY A 287 -1.59 6.25 9.53
N ILE A 288 -1.77 6.09 8.23
CA ILE A 288 -1.33 7.00 7.17
C ILE A 288 -2.57 7.55 6.47
N ASP A 289 -2.52 8.81 6.08
CA ASP A 289 -3.57 9.43 5.29
C ASP A 289 -3.30 9.22 3.80
N TYR A 290 -3.74 8.08 3.27
CA TYR A 290 -3.58 7.75 1.84
C TYR A 290 -4.50 8.58 0.95
N GLU A 291 -5.62 9.03 1.46
CA GLU A 291 -6.60 9.85 0.72
C GLU A 291 -6.26 11.34 0.74
N GLY A 292 -5.50 11.80 1.72
CA GLY A 292 -5.30 13.22 1.96
C GLY A 292 -6.53 13.96 2.47
N THR A 293 -7.56 13.22 2.94
CA THR A 293 -8.85 13.80 3.34
C THR A 293 -8.92 14.19 4.80
N ARG A 294 -7.97 13.73 5.62
CA ARG A 294 -7.97 13.88 7.09
C ARG A 294 -9.31 13.48 7.72
N SER A 295 -9.90 12.44 7.21
CA SER A 295 -11.23 11.96 7.57
C SER A 295 -11.18 10.73 8.50
N ARG A 296 -12.35 10.11 8.70
CA ARG A 296 -12.49 8.83 9.42
C ARG A 296 -12.62 7.66 8.45
N SER A 297 -12.36 7.88 7.18
CA SER A 297 -12.26 6.81 6.21
C SER A 297 -11.16 5.83 6.63
N TYR A 298 -11.31 4.57 6.27
CA TYR A 298 -10.33 3.53 6.62
C TYR A 298 -8.98 3.70 5.89
N ASN A 299 -8.93 4.48 4.80
CA ASN A 299 -7.70 4.87 4.10
C ASN A 299 -7.16 6.24 4.56
N SER A 300 -7.74 6.86 5.60
CA SER A 300 -7.35 8.17 6.11
C SER A 300 -7.16 8.15 7.63
N VAL A 301 -6.69 9.26 8.20
CA VAL A 301 -6.57 9.49 9.64
C VAL A 301 -6.95 10.92 10.00
N ASN A 302 -7.67 11.10 11.10
CA ASN A 302 -8.12 12.42 11.57
C ASN A 302 -7.22 13.04 12.64
N TYR A 303 -5.96 12.60 12.75
CA TYR A 303 -5.04 13.04 13.79
C TYR A 303 -3.59 13.11 13.28
N SER A 304 -2.76 13.86 13.98
CA SER A 304 -1.33 13.93 13.76
C SER A 304 -0.57 12.89 14.61
N MET A 305 0.71 12.66 14.27
CA MET A 305 1.62 11.80 15.05
C MET A 305 1.77 12.28 16.51
N GLY A 306 1.81 13.61 16.74
CA GLY A 306 1.81 14.18 18.08
C GLY A 306 0.54 13.89 18.86
N GLN A 307 -0.64 13.98 18.23
CA GLN A 307 -1.92 13.63 18.86
C GLN A 307 -1.99 12.13 19.17
N TYR A 308 -1.43 11.26 18.30
CA TYR A 308 -1.27 9.84 18.60
C TYR A 308 -0.44 9.62 19.85
N ALA A 309 0.76 10.21 19.92
CA ALA A 309 1.66 10.08 21.06
C ALA A 309 0.99 10.57 22.37
N SER A 310 0.36 11.76 22.37
CA SER A 310 -0.34 12.28 23.54
C SER A 310 -1.50 11.40 23.98
N SER A 311 -2.25 10.80 23.03
CA SER A 311 -3.36 9.87 23.35
C SER A 311 -2.92 8.57 24.02
N ILE A 312 -1.64 8.26 23.96
CA ILE A 312 -1.01 7.09 24.63
C ILE A 312 -0.36 7.50 25.95
N VAL A 313 0.44 8.57 25.93
CA VAL A 313 1.23 9.00 27.09
C VAL A 313 0.32 9.51 28.21
N GLN A 314 -0.65 10.38 27.91
CA GLN A 314 -1.53 10.99 28.89
C GLN A 314 -2.27 9.96 29.78
N PRO A 315 -3.01 8.97 29.23
CA PRO A 315 -3.75 8.03 30.06
C PRO A 315 -2.87 7.20 30.99
N LEU A 316 -1.63 6.88 30.58
CA LEU A 316 -0.67 6.17 31.41
C LEU A 316 -0.10 7.08 32.51
N ALA A 317 0.21 8.35 32.20
CA ALA A 317 0.67 9.33 33.19
C ALA A 317 -0.37 9.51 34.29
N ASP A 318 -1.63 9.81 33.90
CA ASP A 318 -2.74 10.04 34.84
C ASP A 318 -2.98 8.80 35.73
N ALA A 319 -3.05 7.62 35.10
CA ALA A 319 -3.32 6.37 35.82
C ALA A 319 -2.20 5.98 36.80
N CYS A 320 -0.95 6.18 36.44
CA CYS A 320 0.19 5.95 37.33
C CYS A 320 0.19 6.93 38.51
N ALA A 321 -0.11 8.21 38.26
CA ALA A 321 -0.18 9.22 39.31
C ALA A 321 -1.31 8.92 40.32
N GLU A 322 -2.52 8.59 39.83
CA GLU A 322 -3.67 8.23 40.68
C GLU A 322 -3.40 6.97 41.53
N ALA A 323 -2.74 5.97 40.94
CA ALA A 323 -2.48 4.71 41.61
C ALA A 323 -1.18 4.68 42.44
N GLY A 324 -0.35 5.73 42.36
CA GLY A 324 0.96 5.77 43.01
C GLY A 324 1.95 4.72 42.47
N LEU A 325 1.84 4.42 41.18
CA LEU A 325 2.66 3.41 40.51
C LEU A 325 3.81 4.05 39.72
N ARG A 326 4.90 3.29 39.54
CA ARG A 326 5.97 3.66 38.64
C ARG A 326 5.44 3.67 37.19
N GLN A 327 5.83 4.68 36.42
CA GLN A 327 5.50 4.78 35.01
C GLN A 327 6.30 3.74 34.19
N PRO A 328 5.63 2.85 33.45
CA PRO A 328 6.32 1.86 32.63
C PRO A 328 6.93 2.50 31.37
N ARG A 329 7.89 1.83 30.74
CA ARG A 329 8.36 2.23 29.41
C ARG A 329 7.29 1.95 28.36
N ILE A 330 6.97 2.94 27.56
CA ILE A 330 6.03 2.78 26.43
C ILE A 330 6.77 2.17 25.23
N VAL A 331 6.16 1.18 24.61
CA VAL A 331 6.59 0.58 23.34
C VAL A 331 5.48 0.74 22.32
N THR A 332 5.83 1.03 21.08
CA THR A 332 4.89 1.01 19.94
C THR A 332 5.45 0.21 18.76
N GLU A 333 4.56 -0.43 17.99
CA GLU A 333 4.89 -1.23 16.80
C GLU A 333 4.34 -0.54 15.52
N CYS A 334 4.67 0.73 15.29
CA CYS A 334 4.10 1.58 14.26
C CYS A 334 4.78 1.42 12.89
N GLY A 335 4.88 0.19 12.36
CA GLY A 335 5.62 -0.11 11.14
C GLY A 335 5.13 0.64 9.90
N ARG A 336 3.80 0.65 9.62
CA ARG A 336 3.21 1.38 8.50
C ARG A 336 3.64 2.85 8.49
N ALA A 337 3.59 3.52 9.62
CA ALA A 337 3.94 4.93 9.74
C ALA A 337 5.44 5.21 9.50
N MET A 338 6.31 4.22 9.72
CA MET A 338 7.73 4.32 9.44
C MET A 338 8.05 4.09 7.96
N THR A 339 7.29 3.23 7.25
CA THR A 339 7.69 2.74 5.94
C THR A 339 6.85 3.23 4.76
N ALA A 340 5.58 3.59 4.92
CA ALA A 340 4.70 3.88 3.79
C ALA A 340 5.31 4.88 2.78
N HIS A 341 5.92 5.96 3.25
CA HIS A 341 6.43 7.04 2.39
C HIS A 341 7.76 6.73 1.67
N HIS A 342 8.51 5.69 2.09
CA HIS A 342 9.88 5.51 1.57
C HIS A 342 9.94 4.94 0.16
N ALA A 343 8.85 4.40 -0.38
CA ALA A 343 8.85 3.77 -1.67
C ALA A 343 7.74 4.30 -2.58
N VAL A 344 8.07 4.41 -3.87
CA VAL A 344 7.21 4.79 -4.97
C VAL A 344 7.36 3.76 -6.07
N LEU A 345 6.27 3.15 -6.54
CA LEU A 345 6.29 2.38 -7.77
C LEU A 345 6.16 3.36 -8.95
N VAL A 346 7.04 3.26 -9.92
CA VAL A 346 6.95 4.01 -11.17
C VAL A 346 6.72 3.04 -12.31
N ALA A 347 5.67 3.30 -13.09
CA ALA A 347 5.31 2.49 -14.25
C ALA A 347 4.95 3.37 -15.44
N ASN A 348 5.29 2.90 -16.65
CA ASN A 348 4.95 3.58 -17.90
C ASN A 348 3.57 3.14 -18.40
N VAL A 349 2.89 4.06 -19.06
CA VAL A 349 1.66 3.76 -19.79
C VAL A 349 2.04 3.12 -21.13
N SER A 350 1.54 1.91 -21.38
CA SER A 350 1.81 1.16 -22.62
C SER A 350 0.83 1.54 -23.73
N GLU A 351 -0.45 1.75 -23.39
CA GLU A 351 -1.51 2.02 -24.35
C GLU A 351 -2.65 2.80 -23.70
N VAL A 352 -3.43 3.53 -24.51
CA VAL A 352 -4.68 4.16 -24.08
C VAL A 352 -5.80 3.75 -25.03
N GLU A 353 -6.82 3.10 -24.49
CA GLU A 353 -8.10 2.93 -25.16
C GLU A 353 -8.96 4.17 -24.86
N ALA A 354 -9.07 5.05 -25.84
CA ALA A 354 -9.89 6.25 -25.69
C ALA A 354 -11.36 5.90 -25.52
N ALA A 355 -12.06 6.65 -24.67
CA ALA A 355 -13.52 6.56 -24.57
C ALA A 355 -14.14 6.77 -25.97
N PRO A 356 -15.25 6.09 -26.29
CA PRO A 356 -15.90 6.27 -27.58
C PRO A 356 -16.27 7.75 -27.78
N GLU A 357 -15.66 8.40 -28.77
CA GLU A 357 -15.95 9.82 -29.07
C GLU A 357 -17.37 10.02 -29.59
N GLY A 358 -17.92 8.98 -30.20
CA GLY A 358 -19.17 9.06 -30.92
C GLY A 358 -19.03 9.84 -32.23
N ARG A 359 -19.89 9.60 -33.14
CA ARG A 359 -19.99 10.37 -34.38
C ARG A 359 -21.43 10.31 -34.91
N VAL A 360 -21.79 11.25 -35.73
CA VAL A 360 -23.06 11.21 -36.44
C VAL A 360 -22.80 10.52 -37.80
N PRO A 361 -23.22 9.24 -37.98
CA PRO A 361 -22.99 8.53 -39.21
C PRO A 361 -23.82 9.16 -40.37
N ASP A 362 -23.40 8.96 -41.62
CA ASP A 362 -24.15 9.39 -42.78
C ASP A 362 -25.57 8.81 -42.79
N LEU A 363 -26.54 9.59 -43.26
CA LEU A 363 -27.92 9.16 -43.37
C LEU A 363 -28.06 8.07 -44.44
N HIS A 364 -28.83 7.02 -44.14
CA HIS A 364 -29.20 5.98 -45.08
C HIS A 364 -30.73 5.87 -45.18
N ASP A 365 -31.25 5.57 -46.39
CA ASP A 365 -32.70 5.51 -46.65
C ASP A 365 -33.42 4.41 -45.86
N ASP A 366 -32.71 3.31 -45.53
CA ASP A 366 -33.26 2.13 -44.84
C ASP A 366 -32.83 2.02 -43.35
N GLU A 367 -32.62 3.14 -42.65
CA GLU A 367 -32.27 3.10 -41.21
C GLU A 367 -33.40 2.47 -40.36
N PRO A 368 -33.06 1.52 -39.46
CA PRO A 368 -34.00 1.00 -38.47
C PRO A 368 -34.61 2.11 -37.60
N PRO A 369 -35.82 1.92 -37.07
CA PRO A 369 -36.48 2.94 -36.25
C PRO A 369 -35.63 3.44 -35.07
N VAL A 370 -34.96 2.55 -34.39
CA VAL A 370 -34.09 2.89 -33.24
C VAL A 370 -32.92 3.81 -33.62
N VAL A 371 -32.31 3.61 -34.80
CA VAL A 371 -31.24 4.49 -35.31
C VAL A 371 -31.81 5.88 -35.67
N ARG A 372 -33.00 5.92 -36.31
CA ARG A 372 -33.66 7.18 -36.61
C ARG A 372 -34.01 7.97 -35.36
N HIS A 373 -34.56 7.33 -34.33
CA HIS A 373 -34.89 7.99 -33.08
C HIS A 373 -33.63 8.61 -32.41
N LEU A 374 -32.51 7.89 -32.36
CA LEU A 374 -31.26 8.45 -31.84
C LEU A 374 -30.75 9.64 -32.67
N ARG A 375 -30.92 9.59 -34.00
CA ARG A 375 -30.58 10.71 -34.89
C ARG A 375 -31.48 11.93 -34.65
N GLU A 376 -32.78 11.72 -34.45
CA GLU A 376 -33.77 12.77 -34.11
C GLU A 376 -33.37 13.43 -32.76
N LEU A 377 -33.08 12.63 -31.74
CA LEU A 377 -32.59 13.13 -30.45
C LEU A 377 -31.30 13.94 -30.60
N HIS A 378 -30.36 13.50 -31.43
CA HIS A 378 -29.14 14.26 -31.69
C HIS A 378 -29.46 15.61 -32.37
N ALA A 379 -30.43 15.68 -33.26
CA ALA A 379 -30.83 16.94 -33.91
C ALA A 379 -31.54 17.91 -32.95
N GLU A 380 -32.20 17.39 -31.90
CA GLU A 380 -32.91 18.16 -30.87
C GLU A 380 -32.03 18.60 -29.68
N LEU A 381 -30.70 18.37 -29.73
CA LEU A 381 -29.76 18.63 -28.62
C LEU A 381 -29.92 20.04 -28.03
N ASP A 382 -30.12 21.08 -28.84
CA ASP A 382 -30.25 22.47 -28.38
C ASP A 382 -31.67 22.86 -27.96
N GLU A 383 -32.68 22.05 -28.26
CA GLU A 383 -34.08 22.37 -28.06
C GLU A 383 -34.67 21.76 -26.78
N ARG A 384 -34.06 20.69 -26.25
CA ARG A 384 -34.57 19.91 -25.12
C ARG A 384 -33.66 19.95 -23.92
N PRO A 385 -34.20 19.68 -22.69
CA PRO A 385 -33.37 19.54 -21.47
C PRO A 385 -32.35 18.41 -21.59
N ALA A 386 -31.08 18.66 -21.24
CA ALA A 386 -29.99 17.73 -21.41
C ALA A 386 -30.21 16.38 -20.68
N VAL A 387 -30.74 16.42 -19.46
CA VAL A 387 -31.02 15.22 -18.66
C VAL A 387 -32.07 14.33 -19.30
N GLU A 388 -33.17 14.94 -19.83
CA GLU A 388 -34.25 14.23 -20.51
C GLU A 388 -33.73 13.55 -21.78
N LEU A 389 -32.98 14.29 -22.60
CA LEU A 389 -32.37 13.80 -23.84
C LEU A 389 -31.48 12.57 -23.58
N PHE A 390 -30.63 12.63 -22.55
CA PHE A 390 -29.75 11.49 -22.23
C PHE A 390 -30.55 10.25 -21.83
N HIS A 391 -31.55 10.39 -20.96
CA HIS A 391 -32.36 9.23 -20.55
C HIS A 391 -33.11 8.58 -21.72
N GLU A 392 -33.62 9.37 -22.66
CA GLU A 392 -34.26 8.84 -23.85
C GLU A 392 -33.26 8.19 -24.81
N ALA A 393 -32.08 8.81 -25.00
CA ALA A 393 -31.00 8.19 -25.78
C ALA A 393 -30.53 6.88 -25.16
N ALA A 394 -30.37 6.80 -23.84
CA ALA A 394 -29.99 5.59 -23.12
C ALA A 394 -31.07 4.48 -23.28
N HIS A 395 -32.36 4.85 -23.29
CA HIS A 395 -33.45 3.91 -23.57
C HIS A 395 -33.33 3.31 -24.96
N HIS A 396 -33.18 4.13 -26.00
CA HIS A 396 -33.05 3.65 -27.39
C HIS A 396 -31.75 2.90 -27.62
N HIS A 397 -30.66 3.29 -26.95
CA HIS A 397 -29.40 2.51 -26.95
C HIS A 397 -29.64 1.09 -26.41
N ALA A 398 -30.29 0.96 -25.24
CA ALA A 398 -30.61 -0.34 -24.64
C ALA A 398 -31.56 -1.17 -25.50
N GLU A 399 -32.56 -0.53 -26.14
CA GLU A 399 -33.43 -1.16 -27.13
C GLU A 399 -32.62 -1.72 -28.30
N GLY A 400 -31.72 -0.93 -28.87
CA GLY A 400 -30.83 -1.33 -29.96
C GLY A 400 -29.95 -2.54 -29.60
N LEU A 401 -29.39 -2.57 -28.40
CA LEU A 401 -28.65 -3.74 -27.88
C LEU A 401 -29.53 -5.00 -27.86
N SER A 402 -30.76 -4.86 -27.41
CA SER A 402 -31.72 -5.97 -27.34
C SER A 402 -32.10 -6.48 -28.72
N LEU A 403 -32.36 -5.58 -29.66
CA LEU A 403 -32.71 -5.94 -31.07
C LEU A 403 -31.53 -6.63 -31.76
N TYR A 404 -30.28 -6.18 -31.50
CA TYR A 404 -29.09 -6.85 -32.02
C TYR A 404 -28.94 -8.27 -31.44
N ALA A 405 -29.12 -8.42 -30.14
CA ALA A 405 -29.03 -9.74 -29.47
C ALA A 405 -30.09 -10.73 -29.98
N LEU A 406 -31.27 -10.23 -30.43
CA LEU A 406 -32.33 -11.02 -31.04
C LEU A 406 -32.12 -11.30 -32.54
N GLY A 407 -31.01 -10.82 -33.14
CA GLY A 407 -30.73 -10.98 -34.57
C GLY A 407 -31.61 -10.13 -35.49
N GLN A 408 -32.25 -9.09 -34.97
CA GLN A 408 -33.09 -8.16 -35.73
C GLN A 408 -32.31 -6.98 -36.30
N LEU A 409 -31.11 -6.76 -35.84
CA LEU A 409 -30.15 -5.78 -36.35
C LEU A 409 -28.82 -6.49 -36.69
N ASP A 410 -28.14 -5.97 -37.71
CA ASP A 410 -26.77 -6.38 -38.03
C ASP A 410 -25.72 -5.56 -37.26
N LEU A 411 -24.47 -5.94 -37.38
CA LEU A 411 -23.33 -5.30 -36.68
C LEU A 411 -23.15 -3.82 -37.13
N VAL A 412 -23.47 -3.49 -38.37
CA VAL A 412 -23.34 -2.13 -38.88
C VAL A 412 -24.35 -1.19 -38.20
N HIS A 413 -25.59 -1.64 -38.06
CA HIS A 413 -26.60 -0.87 -37.34
C HIS A 413 -26.28 -0.79 -35.84
N ARG A 414 -25.72 -1.87 -35.26
CA ARG A 414 -25.27 -1.84 -33.88
C ARG A 414 -24.17 -0.78 -33.64
N ALA A 415 -23.17 -0.70 -34.52
CA ALA A 415 -22.14 0.32 -34.46
C ALA A 415 -22.68 1.76 -34.59
N ARG A 416 -23.67 1.96 -35.49
CA ARG A 416 -24.31 3.28 -35.64
C ARG A 416 -25.09 3.72 -34.42
N ILE A 417 -25.71 2.79 -33.71
CA ILE A 417 -26.42 3.05 -32.46
C ILE A 417 -25.42 3.54 -31.41
N ASP A 418 -24.29 2.88 -31.30
CA ASP A 418 -23.21 3.30 -30.36
C ASP A 418 -22.65 4.67 -30.76
N ASP A 419 -22.32 4.88 -32.05
CA ASP A 419 -21.80 6.15 -32.55
C ASP A 419 -22.73 7.32 -32.19
N LEU A 420 -24.04 7.19 -32.45
CA LEU A 420 -25.03 8.23 -32.15
C LEU A 420 -25.22 8.43 -30.64
N PHE A 421 -25.32 7.35 -29.88
CA PHE A 421 -25.46 7.43 -28.43
C PHE A 421 -24.30 8.17 -27.79
N TYR A 422 -23.06 7.83 -28.15
CA TYR A 422 -21.88 8.50 -27.59
C TYR A 422 -21.77 9.96 -28.08
N ALA A 423 -22.14 10.28 -29.32
CA ALA A 423 -22.23 11.67 -29.78
C ALA A 423 -23.20 12.49 -28.92
N ILE A 424 -24.39 11.92 -28.61
CA ILE A 424 -25.37 12.55 -27.71
C ILE A 424 -24.81 12.69 -26.31
N ALA A 425 -24.16 11.63 -25.76
CA ALA A 425 -23.60 11.62 -24.40
C ALA A 425 -22.55 12.73 -24.21
N HIS A 426 -21.63 12.91 -25.17
CA HIS A 426 -20.66 14.01 -25.16
C HIS A 426 -21.31 15.38 -25.23
N ALA A 427 -22.28 15.58 -26.15
CA ALA A 427 -22.98 16.84 -26.29
C ALA A 427 -23.80 17.19 -25.04
N VAL A 428 -24.46 16.19 -24.44
CA VAL A 428 -25.17 16.36 -23.16
C VAL A 428 -24.18 16.73 -22.05
N LYS A 429 -23.06 16.01 -21.89
CA LYS A 429 -22.05 16.28 -20.86
C LYS A 429 -21.55 17.72 -20.92
N ALA A 430 -21.32 18.25 -22.12
CA ALA A 430 -20.86 19.63 -22.33
C ALA A 430 -21.87 20.69 -21.85
N ARG A 431 -23.14 20.35 -21.68
CA ARG A 431 -24.23 21.24 -21.24
C ARG A 431 -24.53 21.13 -19.75
N LEU A 432 -23.95 20.16 -19.06
CA LEU A 432 -24.17 19.93 -17.63
C LEU A 432 -23.18 20.72 -16.79
N THR A 433 -23.55 21.04 -15.54
CA THR A 433 -22.71 21.71 -14.56
C THR A 433 -22.97 21.16 -13.17
N TYR A 434 -21.94 21.05 -12.32
CA TYR A 434 -22.07 20.68 -10.90
C TYR A 434 -22.79 21.75 -10.06
N ASP A 435 -22.93 22.98 -10.55
CA ASP A 435 -23.66 24.04 -9.88
C ASP A 435 -25.16 23.74 -9.76
N GLU A 436 -25.70 22.97 -10.73
CA GLU A 436 -27.09 22.51 -10.72
C GLU A 436 -27.21 21.12 -10.07
N LYS A 437 -27.97 21.03 -8.98
CA LYS A 437 -28.13 19.76 -8.24
C LYS A 437 -28.72 18.63 -9.07
N SER A 438 -29.62 18.94 -10.03
CA SER A 438 -30.25 18.00 -10.93
C SER A 438 -29.28 17.38 -11.95
N HIS A 439 -28.15 18.05 -12.23
CA HIS A 439 -27.14 17.60 -13.18
C HIS A 439 -26.11 16.62 -12.57
N ARG A 440 -25.88 16.71 -11.26
CA ARG A 440 -24.79 15.97 -10.59
C ARG A 440 -24.85 14.45 -10.83
N PRO A 441 -25.99 13.75 -10.62
CA PRO A 441 -26.00 12.30 -10.81
C PRO A 441 -25.67 11.88 -12.24
N LEU A 442 -26.12 12.67 -13.24
CA LEU A 442 -25.83 12.39 -14.62
C LEU A 442 -24.39 12.74 -15.00
N LEU A 443 -23.82 13.80 -14.42
CA LEU A 443 -22.40 14.11 -14.61
C LEU A 443 -21.51 13.01 -14.05
N ASP A 444 -21.84 12.47 -12.88
CA ASP A 444 -21.12 11.35 -12.27
C ASP A 444 -21.21 10.11 -13.18
N GLU A 445 -22.41 9.73 -13.65
CA GLU A 445 -22.59 8.64 -14.60
C GLU A 445 -21.80 8.85 -15.91
N LEU A 446 -21.83 10.06 -16.47
CA LEU A 446 -21.12 10.37 -17.71
C LEU A 446 -19.59 10.44 -17.50
N ASN A 447 -19.13 10.81 -16.33
CA ASN A 447 -17.70 10.76 -15.97
C ASN A 447 -17.19 9.31 -15.88
N GLU A 448 -18.01 8.38 -15.38
CA GLU A 448 -17.67 6.96 -15.36
C GLU A 448 -17.74 6.32 -16.75
N ARG A 449 -18.70 6.72 -17.58
CA ARG A 449 -18.94 6.13 -18.91
C ARG A 449 -18.01 6.66 -20.00
N LEU A 450 -17.64 7.94 -19.92
CA LEU A 450 -16.81 8.64 -20.91
C LEU A 450 -15.39 8.87 -20.35
N VAL A 451 -14.75 7.78 -19.97
CA VAL A 451 -13.39 7.77 -19.41
C VAL A 451 -12.48 6.92 -20.29
N ASP A 452 -11.25 7.39 -20.50
CA ASP A 452 -10.23 6.64 -21.20
C ASP A 452 -9.70 5.51 -20.31
N LYS A 453 -9.25 4.39 -20.88
CA LYS A 453 -8.56 3.33 -20.16
C LYS A 453 -7.06 3.43 -20.44
N TYR A 454 -6.28 3.63 -19.41
CA TYR A 454 -4.82 3.69 -19.48
C TYR A 454 -4.29 2.32 -19.04
N PHE A 455 -3.72 1.57 -19.98
CA PHE A 455 -3.03 0.32 -19.69
C PHE A 455 -1.61 0.65 -19.24
N VAL A 456 -1.28 0.25 -18.02
CA VAL A 456 -0.02 0.60 -17.37
C VAL A 456 0.80 -0.67 -17.17
N ASN A 457 2.08 -0.57 -17.49
CA ASN A 457 3.04 -1.67 -17.42
C ASN A 457 3.36 -2.02 -15.95
N PHE A 458 2.49 -2.78 -15.29
CA PHE A 458 2.67 -3.32 -13.94
C PHE A 458 1.60 -4.41 -13.68
N SER A 459 1.68 -5.09 -12.53
CA SER A 459 0.62 -5.97 -12.01
C SER A 459 0.11 -5.40 -10.69
N VAL A 460 -1.22 -5.19 -10.58
CA VAL A 460 -1.87 -4.79 -9.32
C VAL A 460 -1.64 -5.86 -8.25
N PHE A 461 -1.73 -7.14 -8.65
CA PHE A 461 -1.61 -8.28 -7.73
C PHE A 461 -0.21 -8.39 -7.12
N GLU A 462 0.82 -8.12 -7.90
CA GLU A 462 2.21 -8.19 -7.45
C GLU A 462 2.65 -6.92 -6.73
N SER A 463 2.41 -5.76 -7.34
CA SER A 463 3.00 -4.50 -6.86
C SER A 463 2.11 -3.74 -5.87
N MET A 464 0.79 -3.93 -5.89
CA MET A 464 -0.18 -3.21 -5.06
C MET A 464 -1.34 -4.11 -4.61
N PRO A 465 -1.06 -5.27 -3.99
CA PRO A 465 -2.07 -6.28 -3.67
C PRO A 465 -3.19 -5.78 -2.76
N ASP A 466 -2.93 -4.79 -1.90
CA ASP A 466 -3.95 -4.24 -1.00
C ASP A 466 -5.04 -3.45 -1.77
N VAL A 467 -4.79 -2.98 -3.00
CA VAL A 467 -5.84 -2.39 -3.86
C VAL A 467 -6.91 -3.43 -4.12
N TRP A 468 -6.50 -4.61 -4.60
CA TRP A 468 -7.38 -5.73 -4.91
C TRP A 468 -7.94 -6.40 -3.65
N ALA A 469 -7.09 -6.69 -2.67
CA ALA A 469 -7.46 -7.52 -1.53
C ALA A 469 -8.37 -6.81 -0.52
N ILE A 470 -8.22 -5.49 -0.33
CA ILE A 470 -8.91 -4.73 0.71
C ILE A 470 -9.38 -3.34 0.27
N ASP A 471 -9.46 -3.06 -1.01
CA ASP A 471 -9.80 -1.74 -1.59
C ASP A 471 -8.96 -0.59 -0.97
N GLN A 472 -7.66 -0.83 -0.74
CA GLN A 472 -6.74 0.20 -0.28
C GLN A 472 -6.53 1.21 -1.39
N VAL A 473 -6.68 2.50 -1.07
CA VAL A 473 -6.40 3.58 -2.01
C VAL A 473 -4.93 4.02 -1.87
N PHE A 474 -4.31 4.35 -3.00
CA PHE A 474 -2.97 4.92 -3.05
C PHE A 474 -2.97 6.19 -3.92
N PRO A 475 -2.24 7.25 -3.56
CA PRO A 475 -2.07 8.41 -4.43
C PRO A 475 -1.35 8.02 -5.72
N ILE A 476 -1.91 8.44 -6.86
CA ILE A 476 -1.34 8.21 -8.19
C ILE A 476 -1.20 9.55 -8.87
N VAL A 477 0.02 9.86 -9.36
CA VAL A 477 0.33 11.15 -9.96
C VAL A 477 1.25 10.93 -11.15
N PRO A 478 1.06 11.61 -12.30
CA PRO A 478 2.10 11.69 -13.33
C PRO A 478 3.38 12.24 -12.74
N ILE A 479 4.54 11.62 -13.03
CA ILE A 479 5.80 12.11 -12.45
C ILE A 479 6.38 13.32 -13.20
N GLU A 480 5.79 13.67 -14.34
CA GLU A 480 6.17 14.79 -15.20
C GLU A 480 4.93 15.49 -15.77
N ARG A 481 5.11 16.63 -16.44
CA ARG A 481 4.08 17.41 -17.12
C ARG A 481 3.01 17.99 -16.19
N LEU A 482 3.30 18.14 -14.90
CA LEU A 482 2.36 18.73 -13.94
C LEU A 482 2.19 20.26 -14.08
N ASP A 483 3.01 20.92 -14.92
CA ASP A 483 2.83 22.30 -15.39
C ASP A 483 1.80 22.40 -16.54
N GLU A 484 1.39 21.28 -17.13
CA GLU A 484 0.37 21.19 -18.17
C GLU A 484 -0.98 20.78 -17.57
N ALA A 485 -2.07 21.38 -18.09
CA ALA A 485 -3.42 20.95 -17.69
C ALA A 485 -3.72 19.56 -18.23
N PRO A 486 -4.16 18.61 -17.39
CA PRO A 486 -4.59 17.31 -17.86
C PRO A 486 -5.86 17.46 -18.71
N ALA A 487 -5.80 16.99 -19.96
CA ALA A 487 -6.89 17.13 -20.92
C ALA A 487 -7.87 15.94 -20.92
N ARG A 488 -7.51 14.84 -20.26
CA ARG A 488 -8.24 13.57 -20.24
C ARG A 488 -8.63 13.19 -18.81
N ARG A 489 -9.56 12.28 -18.71
CA ARG A 489 -9.82 11.50 -17.49
C ARG A 489 -9.66 10.04 -17.82
N GLY A 490 -8.96 9.30 -16.96
CA GLY A 490 -8.65 7.90 -17.21
C GLY A 490 -8.87 7.01 -15.99
N THR A 491 -9.17 5.75 -16.26
CA THR A 491 -9.01 4.65 -15.31
C THR A 491 -7.75 3.87 -15.65
N ILE A 492 -7.14 3.24 -14.65
CA ILE A 492 -5.90 2.49 -14.80
C ILE A 492 -6.23 1.01 -14.80
N ALA A 493 -5.79 0.30 -15.83
CA ALA A 493 -5.77 -1.15 -15.93
C ALA A 493 -4.31 -1.64 -15.95
N ASP A 494 -4.05 -2.77 -15.31
CA ASP A 494 -2.75 -3.43 -15.32
C ASP A 494 -2.58 -4.33 -16.56
N LEU A 495 -1.48 -5.08 -16.62
CA LEU A 495 -1.19 -6.01 -17.73
C LEU A 495 -1.79 -7.40 -17.56
N THR A 496 -2.35 -7.72 -16.40
CA THR A 496 -2.89 -9.06 -16.18
C THR A 496 -4.16 -9.28 -16.99
N CYS A 497 -4.46 -10.53 -17.28
CA CYS A 497 -5.69 -10.87 -18.00
C CYS A 497 -6.93 -10.92 -17.08
N ASP A 498 -6.76 -10.64 -15.78
CA ASP A 498 -7.85 -10.66 -14.82
C ASP A 498 -8.63 -9.33 -14.84
N SER A 499 -9.96 -9.42 -14.73
CA SER A 499 -10.84 -8.24 -14.69
C SER A 499 -10.67 -7.39 -13.43
N ASP A 500 -10.07 -7.95 -12.36
CA ASP A 500 -9.74 -7.25 -11.12
C ASP A 500 -8.39 -6.52 -11.20
N GLY A 501 -7.62 -6.70 -12.29
CA GLY A 501 -6.36 -5.99 -12.59
C GLY A 501 -6.59 -4.51 -12.95
N LYS A 502 -7.22 -3.74 -12.07
CA LYS A 502 -7.58 -2.33 -12.29
C LYS A 502 -7.63 -1.55 -11.00
N ILE A 503 -7.64 -0.24 -11.13
CA ILE A 503 -7.85 0.69 -10.01
C ILE A 503 -9.14 1.47 -10.25
N ASP A 504 -10.07 1.40 -9.30
CA ASP A 504 -11.41 1.96 -9.40
C ASP A 504 -11.62 3.22 -8.52
N SER A 505 -10.62 3.63 -7.74
CA SER A 505 -10.73 4.77 -6.82
C SER A 505 -9.44 5.57 -6.77
N TYR A 506 -9.55 6.87 -6.96
CA TYR A 506 -8.42 7.79 -7.15
C TYR A 506 -8.52 8.97 -6.19
N VAL A 507 -7.37 9.42 -5.70
CA VAL A 507 -7.25 10.61 -4.84
C VAL A 507 -7.26 11.85 -5.70
N GLU A 508 -8.28 12.70 -5.54
CA GLU A 508 -8.42 13.96 -6.27
C GLU A 508 -9.09 15.02 -5.42
N ASN A 509 -8.55 16.25 -5.39
CA ASN A 509 -9.16 17.42 -4.73
C ASN A 509 -9.63 17.18 -3.27
N GLU A 510 -8.83 16.47 -2.48
CA GLU A 510 -9.13 16.10 -1.09
C GLU A 510 -10.36 15.16 -0.95
N ASP A 511 -10.66 14.39 -2.01
CA ASP A 511 -11.75 13.42 -2.04
C ASP A 511 -11.34 12.18 -2.89
N LEU A 512 -12.25 11.24 -3.07
CA LEU A 512 -12.08 10.09 -3.95
C LEU A 512 -12.97 10.25 -5.19
N ASP A 513 -12.41 9.94 -6.35
CA ASP A 513 -13.13 9.94 -7.63
C ASP A 513 -12.96 8.57 -8.33
N SER A 514 -13.85 8.24 -9.26
CA SER A 514 -13.83 7.00 -10.05
C SER A 514 -12.85 7.04 -11.23
N SER A 515 -12.23 8.18 -11.49
CA SER A 515 -11.25 8.39 -12.57
C SER A 515 -10.22 9.44 -12.17
N LEU A 516 -9.07 9.44 -12.84
CA LEU A 516 -7.94 10.33 -12.57
C LEU A 516 -7.77 11.33 -13.72
N PRO A 517 -7.49 12.63 -13.45
CA PRO A 517 -7.05 13.57 -14.47
C PRO A 517 -5.68 13.15 -15.03
N LEU A 518 -5.59 12.93 -16.34
CA LEU A 518 -4.39 12.46 -17.02
C LEU A 518 -4.12 13.26 -18.30
N HIS A 519 -2.90 13.17 -18.79
CA HIS A 519 -2.50 13.83 -20.03
C HIS A 519 -2.67 12.89 -21.23
N GLU A 520 -2.92 13.48 -22.38
CA GLU A 520 -2.88 12.76 -23.65
C GLU A 520 -1.46 12.25 -23.92
N LEU A 521 -1.35 11.01 -24.42
CA LEU A 521 -0.05 10.45 -24.81
C LEU A 521 0.51 11.21 -26.01
N ARG A 522 1.82 11.41 -26.02
CA ARG A 522 2.55 12.01 -27.15
C ARG A 522 3.37 10.93 -27.85
N PRO A 523 3.28 10.83 -29.18
CA PRO A 523 4.08 9.85 -29.92
C PRO A 523 5.60 9.99 -29.62
N GLY A 524 6.23 8.89 -29.24
CA GLY A 524 7.66 8.84 -28.94
C GLY A 524 8.06 9.39 -27.56
N GLU A 525 7.10 9.78 -26.71
CA GLU A 525 7.35 10.14 -25.31
C GLU A 525 6.83 9.06 -24.38
N SER A 526 7.63 8.63 -23.42
CA SER A 526 7.18 7.75 -22.35
C SER A 526 6.34 8.56 -21.35
N TYR A 527 5.12 8.11 -21.05
CA TYR A 527 4.26 8.71 -20.04
C TYR A 527 4.27 7.85 -18.79
N ARG A 528 4.80 8.39 -17.69
CA ARG A 528 5.08 7.65 -16.46
C ARG A 528 4.18 8.10 -15.32
N LEU A 529 3.66 7.13 -14.58
CA LEU A 529 2.86 7.33 -13.38
C LEU A 529 3.65 6.88 -12.15
N GLY A 530 3.60 7.68 -11.09
CA GLY A 530 4.08 7.30 -9.77
C GLY A 530 2.91 6.87 -8.89
N PHE A 531 3.05 5.70 -8.27
CA PHE A 531 2.14 5.17 -7.25
C PHE A 531 2.83 5.34 -5.91
N PHE A 532 2.29 6.23 -5.07
CA PHE A 532 2.96 6.68 -3.86
C PHE A 532 2.47 5.93 -2.63
N LEU A 533 3.27 5.98 -1.55
CA LEU A 533 2.98 5.38 -0.24
C LEU A 533 2.93 3.84 -0.25
N VAL A 534 3.57 3.20 -1.21
CA VAL A 534 3.60 1.73 -1.37
C VAL A 534 4.65 1.03 -0.49
N GLY A 535 5.41 1.76 0.33
CA GLY A 535 6.51 1.21 1.13
C GLY A 535 6.10 0.29 2.29
N ALA A 536 4.80 0.20 2.60
CA ALA A 536 4.26 -0.65 3.66
C ALA A 536 3.42 -1.78 3.05
N TYR A 537 3.77 -3.03 3.32
CA TYR A 537 3.11 -4.28 2.96
C TYR A 537 3.17 -4.66 1.47
N GLN A 538 3.06 -3.73 0.53
CA GLN A 538 2.80 -4.03 -0.87
C GLN A 538 3.84 -4.98 -1.47
N GLU A 539 5.11 -4.64 -1.37
CA GLU A 539 6.24 -5.41 -1.91
C GLU A 539 6.33 -6.86 -1.40
N ILE A 540 5.79 -7.13 -0.22
CA ILE A 540 5.97 -8.44 0.45
C ILE A 540 4.68 -9.28 0.49
N LEU A 541 3.55 -8.72 0.05
CA LEU A 541 2.26 -9.41 -0.06
C LEU A 541 1.89 -9.69 -1.52
N GLY A 542 2.80 -9.42 -2.47
CA GLY A 542 2.57 -9.60 -3.89
C GLY A 542 2.16 -11.03 -4.26
N ASP A 543 1.34 -11.15 -5.29
CA ASP A 543 0.85 -12.42 -5.85
C ASP A 543 1.21 -12.49 -7.34
N ILE A 544 1.82 -13.59 -7.75
CA ILE A 544 2.38 -13.83 -9.09
C ILE A 544 1.34 -14.14 -10.16
N HIS A 545 0.20 -13.46 -10.17
CA HIS A 545 -0.84 -13.65 -11.17
C HIS A 545 -0.28 -13.48 -12.58
N ASN A 546 -0.58 -14.40 -13.50
CA ASN A 546 0.02 -14.52 -14.84
C ASN A 546 1.55 -14.64 -14.87
N LEU A 547 2.19 -15.01 -13.75
CA LEU A 547 3.65 -15.09 -13.59
C LEU A 547 4.38 -13.76 -13.76
N PHE A 548 3.71 -12.62 -13.54
CA PHE A 548 4.40 -11.36 -13.29
C PHE A 548 5.05 -11.46 -11.91
N GLY A 549 6.35 -11.29 -11.84
CA GLY A 549 7.12 -11.37 -10.60
C GLY A 549 7.52 -10.00 -10.05
N ASP A 550 8.49 -9.99 -9.11
CA ASP A 550 9.04 -8.76 -8.54
C ASP A 550 9.50 -7.78 -9.64
N THR A 551 9.21 -6.50 -9.45
CA THR A 551 9.73 -5.43 -10.33
C THR A 551 11.20 -5.13 -10.05
N ASP A 552 11.90 -4.53 -11.03
CA ASP A 552 13.20 -3.91 -10.74
C ASP A 552 13.06 -2.93 -9.58
N ALA A 553 14.04 -2.91 -8.67
CA ALA A 553 14.02 -2.03 -7.51
C ALA A 553 15.36 -1.31 -7.35
N ILE A 554 15.29 -0.01 -7.04
CA ILE A 554 16.46 0.84 -6.82
C ILE A 554 16.36 1.56 -5.47
N GLU A 555 17.51 1.84 -4.87
CA GLU A 555 17.62 2.67 -3.67
C GLU A 555 18.40 3.93 -4.00
N ALA A 556 17.75 5.09 -3.90
CA ALA A 556 18.35 6.41 -4.06
C ALA A 556 18.53 7.08 -2.71
N LYS A 557 19.75 7.51 -2.40
CA LYS A 557 20.11 8.24 -1.17
C LYS A 557 20.53 9.66 -1.46
N VAL A 558 20.24 10.56 -0.51
CA VAL A 558 20.75 11.94 -0.56
C VAL A 558 22.27 11.94 -0.48
N GLU A 559 22.91 12.65 -1.41
CA GLU A 559 24.33 12.89 -1.42
C GLU A 559 24.60 14.37 -1.77
N GLY A 560 25.02 15.15 -0.77
CA GLY A 560 25.13 16.61 -0.91
C GLY A 560 23.77 17.26 -1.24
N ASP A 561 23.74 18.03 -2.33
CA ASP A 561 22.50 18.66 -2.84
C ASP A 561 21.76 17.77 -3.87
N GLY A 562 22.24 16.56 -4.13
CA GLY A 562 21.69 15.61 -5.09
C GLY A 562 21.44 14.22 -4.46
N TYR A 563 21.63 13.19 -5.27
CA TYR A 563 21.44 11.79 -4.86
C TYR A 563 22.47 10.88 -5.52
N SER A 564 22.59 9.66 -4.97
CA SER A 564 23.26 8.54 -5.63
C SER A 564 22.38 7.29 -5.58
N ILE A 565 22.41 6.48 -6.63
CA ILE A 565 21.80 5.15 -6.65
C ILE A 565 22.77 4.19 -5.97
N VAL A 566 22.43 3.74 -4.76
CA VAL A 566 23.33 2.93 -3.90
C VAL A 566 23.07 1.44 -4.00
N GLN A 567 21.91 1.04 -4.49
CA GLN A 567 21.53 -0.35 -4.72
C GLN A 567 20.58 -0.44 -5.90
N GLN A 568 20.80 -1.45 -6.75
CA GLN A 568 19.89 -1.87 -7.79
C GLN A 568 19.68 -3.37 -7.66
N ARG A 569 18.41 -3.80 -7.64
CA ARG A 569 18.02 -5.21 -7.64
C ARG A 569 17.19 -5.44 -8.90
N ARG A 570 17.59 -6.45 -9.67
CA ARG A 570 16.79 -6.91 -10.79
C ARG A 570 15.51 -7.55 -10.30
N GLY A 571 14.42 -7.30 -10.99
CA GLY A 571 13.17 -8.01 -10.84
C GLY A 571 13.26 -9.44 -11.39
N ASP A 572 12.15 -10.14 -11.30
CA ASP A 572 12.10 -11.54 -11.71
C ASP A 572 12.07 -11.70 -13.22
N THR A 573 12.80 -12.69 -13.69
CA THR A 573 12.83 -13.13 -15.09
C THR A 573 11.91 -14.31 -15.32
N THR A 574 11.53 -14.56 -16.56
CA THR A 574 10.61 -15.66 -16.92
C THR A 574 11.08 -17.03 -16.40
N ASP A 575 12.38 -17.31 -16.45
CA ASP A 575 12.95 -18.56 -15.95
C ASP A 575 12.82 -18.70 -14.43
N VAL A 576 13.00 -17.63 -13.67
CA VAL A 576 12.82 -17.60 -12.21
C VAL A 576 11.36 -17.93 -11.87
N MET A 577 10.41 -17.33 -12.56
CA MET A 577 8.98 -17.56 -12.32
C MET A 577 8.55 -18.96 -12.73
N LEU A 578 9.09 -19.49 -13.85
CA LEU A 578 8.80 -20.85 -14.29
C LEU A 578 9.39 -21.90 -13.33
N ASP A 579 10.60 -21.69 -12.81
CA ASP A 579 11.19 -22.56 -11.79
C ASP A 579 10.38 -22.53 -10.48
N TYR A 580 9.93 -21.36 -10.07
CA TYR A 580 9.08 -21.18 -8.88
C TYR A 580 7.79 -22.02 -8.93
N VAL A 581 7.18 -22.15 -10.12
CA VAL A 581 5.99 -22.99 -10.31
C VAL A 581 6.31 -24.43 -10.77
N GLY A 582 7.57 -24.82 -10.73
CA GLY A 582 8.03 -26.21 -10.87
C GLY A 582 8.37 -26.68 -12.27
N TYR A 583 8.59 -25.76 -13.24
CA TYR A 583 9.14 -26.15 -14.54
C TYR A 583 10.67 -26.30 -14.46
N ALA A 584 11.19 -27.43 -14.91
CA ALA A 584 12.63 -27.61 -15.07
C ALA A 584 13.09 -26.94 -16.39
N LEU A 585 13.99 -25.97 -16.28
CA LEU A 585 14.42 -25.14 -17.42
C LEU A 585 15.09 -25.95 -18.52
N ASP A 586 15.86 -27.00 -18.16
CA ASP A 586 16.50 -27.88 -19.12
C ASP A 586 15.47 -28.68 -19.93
N ASP A 587 14.34 -29.08 -19.31
CA ASP A 587 13.25 -29.78 -20.01
C ASP A 587 12.54 -28.83 -20.98
N LEU A 588 12.37 -27.57 -20.63
CA LEU A 588 11.80 -26.54 -21.50
C LEU A 588 12.70 -26.31 -22.72
N ARG A 589 14.01 -26.11 -22.51
CA ARG A 589 15.00 -25.97 -23.60
C ARG A 589 15.03 -27.18 -24.53
N ALA A 590 15.06 -28.39 -23.96
CA ALA A 590 15.00 -29.62 -24.74
C ALA A 590 13.71 -29.73 -25.57
N SER A 591 12.57 -29.32 -25.00
CA SER A 591 11.29 -29.32 -25.70
C SER A 591 11.28 -28.31 -26.87
N TYR A 592 11.83 -27.10 -26.67
CA TYR A 592 11.96 -26.10 -27.72
C TYR A 592 12.87 -26.55 -28.83
N ASP A 593 14.03 -27.12 -28.51
CA ASP A 593 14.98 -27.66 -29.48
C ASP A 593 14.35 -28.79 -30.34
N ALA A 594 13.61 -29.69 -29.69
CA ALA A 594 12.90 -30.75 -30.40
C ALA A 594 11.84 -30.21 -31.38
N LYS A 595 11.09 -29.15 -30.97
CA LYS A 595 10.08 -28.49 -31.81
C LYS A 595 10.71 -27.76 -32.99
N VAL A 596 11.78 -27.00 -32.77
CA VAL A 596 12.54 -26.32 -33.84
C VAL A 596 13.11 -27.31 -34.83
N ALA A 597 13.69 -28.43 -34.34
CA ALA A 597 14.19 -29.48 -35.21
C ALA A 597 13.08 -30.17 -36.04
N ALA A 598 11.92 -30.42 -35.43
CA ALA A 598 10.77 -31.02 -36.09
C ALA A 598 10.15 -30.14 -37.19
N ALA A 599 10.28 -28.82 -37.07
CA ALA A 599 9.76 -27.83 -38.03
C ALA A 599 10.52 -27.86 -39.38
N LYS A 600 11.72 -28.46 -39.44
CA LYS A 600 12.56 -28.60 -40.66
C LYS A 600 12.82 -27.26 -41.38
N LEU A 601 13.04 -26.22 -40.63
CA LEU A 601 13.33 -24.87 -41.12
C LEU A 601 14.78 -24.74 -41.61
N PRO A 602 15.11 -23.72 -42.43
CA PRO A 602 16.50 -23.37 -42.74
C PRO A 602 17.35 -23.19 -41.47
N ALA A 603 18.66 -23.49 -41.58
CA ALA A 603 19.53 -23.51 -40.41
C ALA A 603 19.66 -22.14 -39.74
N ASP A 604 19.69 -21.07 -40.52
CA ASP A 604 19.74 -19.68 -40.03
C ASP A 604 18.44 -19.24 -39.33
N GLU A 605 17.31 -19.70 -39.84
CA GLU A 605 15.99 -19.46 -39.22
C GLU A 605 15.85 -20.24 -37.90
N SER A 606 16.27 -21.51 -37.92
CA SER A 606 16.29 -22.35 -36.70
C SER A 606 17.18 -21.75 -35.60
N ALA A 607 18.32 -21.14 -35.96
CA ALA A 607 19.20 -20.50 -35.01
C ALA A 607 18.54 -19.26 -34.39
N ARG A 608 17.91 -18.38 -35.20
CA ARG A 608 17.19 -17.19 -34.73
C ARG A 608 16.02 -17.57 -33.81
N LEU A 609 15.26 -18.64 -34.13
CA LEU A 609 14.16 -19.07 -33.26
C LEU A 609 14.65 -19.56 -31.89
N ARG A 610 15.79 -20.31 -31.86
CA ARG A 610 16.39 -20.73 -30.59
C ARG A 610 16.85 -19.54 -29.75
N GLU A 611 17.50 -18.57 -30.39
CA GLU A 611 17.94 -17.33 -29.72
C GLU A 611 16.76 -16.54 -29.16
N ALA A 612 15.68 -16.39 -29.91
CA ALA A 612 14.46 -15.72 -29.45
C ALA A 612 13.77 -16.46 -28.29
N LEU A 613 13.73 -17.80 -28.35
CA LEU A 613 13.16 -18.62 -27.25
C LEU A 613 14.00 -18.52 -25.97
N GLU A 614 15.34 -18.52 -26.09
CA GLU A 614 16.22 -18.33 -24.94
C GLU A 614 16.11 -16.91 -24.37
N ALA A 615 16.06 -15.90 -25.22
CA ALA A 615 15.81 -14.51 -24.79
C ALA A 615 14.47 -14.38 -24.05
N GLY A 616 13.41 -15.05 -24.54
CA GLY A 616 12.12 -15.08 -23.85
C GLY A 616 12.16 -15.77 -22.48
N LEU A 617 13.00 -16.81 -22.32
CA LEU A 617 13.19 -17.47 -21.01
C LEU A 617 13.92 -16.58 -20.00
N THR A 618 14.91 -15.80 -20.46
CA THR A 618 15.76 -14.97 -19.58
C THR A 618 15.30 -13.52 -19.49
N GLY A 619 14.22 -13.18 -20.19
CA GLY A 619 13.64 -11.85 -20.23
C GLY A 619 12.92 -11.46 -18.95
N TYR A 620 12.77 -10.15 -18.73
CA TYR A 620 11.96 -9.58 -17.68
C TYR A 620 10.48 -9.97 -17.86
N THR A 621 9.73 -10.13 -16.78
CA THR A 621 8.34 -10.61 -16.86
C THR A 621 7.35 -9.55 -17.33
N TYR A 622 7.72 -8.27 -17.33
CA TYR A 622 6.91 -7.15 -17.80
C TYR A 622 7.25 -6.75 -19.24
N LEU A 623 6.53 -5.78 -19.79
CA LEU A 623 6.75 -5.32 -21.15
C LEU A 623 8.13 -4.64 -21.28
N ASP A 624 8.85 -4.99 -22.34
CA ASP A 624 10.06 -4.31 -22.75
C ASP A 624 9.71 -3.25 -23.79
N ASP A 625 10.02 -1.98 -23.48
CA ASP A 625 9.79 -0.84 -24.38
C ASP A 625 10.89 -0.71 -25.46
N SER A 626 11.82 -1.68 -25.53
CA SER A 626 12.84 -1.69 -26.60
C SER A 626 12.14 -1.80 -27.95
N PRO A 627 12.41 -0.88 -28.91
CA PRO A 627 11.86 -1.03 -30.24
C PRO A 627 12.34 -2.37 -30.81
N LEU A 628 11.39 -3.17 -31.30
CA LEU A 628 11.69 -4.40 -32.02
C LEU A 628 12.61 -4.01 -33.19
N GLU A 629 13.89 -4.44 -33.16
CA GLU A 629 14.86 -4.28 -34.24
C GLU A 629 14.44 -5.04 -35.52
#